data_8d276c2b8f0bdf6154ed70329b0fc6f4
#
_entry.id   8d276c2b8f0bdf6154ed70329b0fc6f4
#
_cell.length_a   1.000
_cell.length_b   1.000
_cell.length_c   1.000
_cell.angle_alpha   90.00
_cell.angle_beta   90.00
_cell.angle_gamma   90.00
#
_symmetry.space_group_name_H-M   'P 1'
#
loop_
_entity.id
_entity.type
_entity.pdbx_description
1 polymer ?
#
loop_
_entity_poly.entity_id
_entity_poly.type
_entity_poly.pdbx_seq_one_letter_code
_entity_poly.pdbx_strand_id
1 'polypeptide(L)'
;LEKMKKDKNDLLEKLNLSQELLELIETIEFFAYWQDVRKVYVLKGVLALQQFVNELSERVDIKQELLKYLLTQELGLLEELEKSELVKMLEERRKASVFIYIDNDMIILTGKEYKQFFDEMKKLKTKEEIKEINGMCASVGRVIGKVKVCLRPEELSKIEDGDILVTSMTRPEFIPAMKKAAAFITDEGGLTCHAAIVSREMNKPCIIGTKHATKVLKDGMLVEVNANHGLVKILE
;
A
#
# COMPACT_ATOMS: atom_id res chain seq x y z
N LEU A 1 -1.48 25.81 -17.05
CA LEU A 1 -0.41 26.02 -16.04
C LEU A 1 -0.25 27.49 -15.68
N GLU A 2 -0.11 28.40 -16.64
CA GLU A 2 0.06 29.85 -16.39
C GLU A 2 -1.14 30.45 -15.68
N LYS A 3 -2.36 30.12 -16.13
CA LYS A 3 -3.60 30.55 -15.47
C LYS A 3 -3.65 30.15 -14.01
N MET A 4 -3.32 28.86 -13.71
CA MET A 4 -3.32 28.35 -12.34
C MET A 4 -2.28 29.06 -11.45
N LYS A 5 -1.10 29.38 -12.00
CA LYS A 5 -0.08 30.15 -11.27
C LYS A 5 -0.58 31.58 -10.95
N LYS A 6 -1.24 32.21 -11.91
CA LYS A 6 -1.81 33.55 -11.72
C LYS A 6 -2.91 33.51 -10.65
N ASP A 7 -3.89 32.59 -10.78
CA ASP A 7 -5.00 32.44 -9.83
C ASP A 7 -4.47 32.16 -8.40
N LYS A 8 -3.39 31.36 -8.27
CA LYS A 8 -2.72 31.13 -7.00
C LYS A 8 -2.12 32.40 -6.42
N ASN A 9 -1.34 33.17 -7.21
CA ASN A 9 -0.70 34.41 -6.73
C ASN A 9 -1.75 35.42 -6.29
N ASP A 10 -2.78 35.58 -7.09
CA ASP A 10 -3.93 36.46 -6.74
C ASP A 10 -4.61 36.04 -5.43
N LEU A 11 -4.67 34.75 -5.15
CA LEU A 11 -5.21 34.20 -3.90
C LEU A 11 -4.28 34.45 -2.71
N LEU A 12 -2.97 34.22 -2.87
CA LEU A 12 -1.98 34.45 -1.82
C LEU A 12 -1.92 35.92 -1.41
N GLU A 13 -2.00 36.86 -2.36
CA GLU A 13 -2.07 38.29 -2.09
C GLU A 13 -3.34 38.65 -1.30
N LYS A 14 -4.51 38.09 -1.67
CA LYS A 14 -5.77 38.34 -0.96
C LYS A 14 -5.79 37.81 0.47
N LEU A 15 -5.11 36.70 0.73
CA LEU A 15 -5.09 36.04 2.05
C LEU A 15 -4.15 36.75 3.06
N ASN A 16 -3.25 37.63 2.59
CA ASN A 16 -2.28 38.36 3.43
C ASN A 16 -1.62 37.46 4.51
N LEU A 17 -1.04 36.36 4.06
CA LEU A 17 -0.43 35.33 4.93
C LEU A 17 0.87 35.85 5.55
N SER A 18 1.22 35.30 6.71
CA SER A 18 2.54 35.53 7.32
C SER A 18 3.67 34.99 6.45
N GLN A 19 4.86 35.55 6.59
CA GLN A 19 6.05 35.11 5.86
C GLN A 19 6.34 33.62 6.11
N GLU A 20 6.17 33.16 7.34
CA GLU A 20 6.35 31.77 7.73
C GLU A 20 5.40 30.81 6.98
N LEU A 21 4.15 31.21 6.78
CA LEU A 21 3.17 30.42 6.00
C LEU A 21 3.50 30.40 4.50
N LEU A 22 4.01 31.50 3.95
CA LEU A 22 4.45 31.56 2.56
C LEU A 22 5.63 30.62 2.33
N GLU A 23 6.64 30.60 3.20
CA GLU A 23 7.78 29.69 3.14
C GLU A 23 7.35 28.21 3.26
N LEU A 24 6.36 27.92 4.10
CA LEU A 24 5.78 26.57 4.22
C LEU A 24 5.08 26.15 2.91
N ILE A 25 4.31 27.04 2.28
CA ILE A 25 3.65 26.77 1.00
C ILE A 25 4.68 26.47 -0.09
N GLU A 26 5.74 27.28 -0.20
CA GLU A 26 6.82 27.06 -1.17
C GLU A 26 7.53 25.72 -0.92
N THR A 27 7.77 25.39 0.33
CA THR A 27 8.38 24.11 0.72
C THR A 27 7.51 22.91 0.31
N ILE A 28 6.20 22.98 0.57
CA ILE A 28 5.24 21.94 0.17
C ILE A 28 5.21 21.80 -1.36
N GLU A 29 5.19 22.89 -2.10
CA GLU A 29 5.20 22.86 -3.56
C GLU A 29 6.48 22.25 -4.13
N PHE A 30 7.63 22.62 -3.56
CA PHE A 30 8.90 22.03 -3.94
C PHE A 30 8.89 20.51 -3.75
N PHE A 31 8.44 20.02 -2.60
CA PHE A 31 8.38 18.59 -2.34
C PHE A 31 7.35 17.86 -3.21
N ALA A 32 6.20 18.48 -3.50
CA ALA A 32 5.21 17.92 -4.43
C ALA A 32 5.79 17.76 -5.84
N TYR A 33 6.43 18.81 -6.36
CA TYR A 33 7.15 18.75 -7.64
C TYR A 33 8.27 17.71 -7.64
N TRP A 34 9.09 17.69 -6.58
CA TRP A 34 10.19 16.74 -6.45
C TRP A 34 9.71 15.29 -6.43
N GLN A 35 8.57 15.00 -5.78
CA GLN A 35 7.97 13.67 -5.81
C GLN A 35 7.68 13.18 -7.24
N ASP A 36 7.15 14.03 -8.09
CA ASP A 36 6.84 13.67 -9.48
C ASP A 36 8.10 13.52 -10.33
N VAL A 37 9.06 14.42 -10.18
CA VAL A 37 10.37 14.32 -10.86
C VAL A 37 11.07 13.02 -10.45
N ARG A 38 11.09 12.68 -9.17
CA ARG A 38 11.67 11.42 -8.67
C ARG A 38 11.06 10.20 -9.35
N LYS A 39 9.73 10.16 -9.53
CA LYS A 39 9.06 9.04 -10.21
C LYS A 39 9.60 8.81 -11.62
N VAL A 40 9.86 9.88 -12.37
CA VAL A 40 10.43 9.79 -13.72
C VAL A 40 11.81 9.12 -13.70
N TYR A 41 12.68 9.50 -12.74
CA TYR A 41 14.01 8.89 -12.63
C TYR A 41 13.93 7.42 -12.17
N VAL A 42 13.05 7.10 -11.25
CA VAL A 42 12.80 5.70 -10.84
C VAL A 42 12.35 4.87 -12.04
N LEU A 43 11.38 5.36 -12.83
CA LEU A 43 10.93 4.66 -14.04
C LEU A 43 12.04 4.46 -15.08
N LYS A 44 12.89 5.46 -15.30
CA LYS A 44 14.07 5.31 -16.18
C LYS A 44 15.02 4.23 -15.67
N GLY A 45 15.27 4.19 -14.35
CA GLY A 45 16.08 3.14 -13.73
C GLY A 45 15.48 1.75 -13.90
N VAL A 46 14.17 1.61 -13.72
CA VAL A 46 13.45 0.34 -13.92
C VAL A 46 13.52 -0.11 -15.38
N LEU A 47 13.39 0.81 -16.34
CA LEU A 47 13.53 0.48 -17.78
C LEU A 47 14.93 0.00 -18.11
N ALA A 48 15.97 0.68 -17.60
CA ALA A 48 17.35 0.26 -17.79
C ALA A 48 17.61 -1.14 -17.19
N LEU A 49 17.13 -1.38 -15.98
CA LEU A 49 17.22 -2.69 -15.33
C LEU A 49 16.49 -3.77 -16.13
N GLN A 50 15.32 -3.46 -16.69
CA GLN A 50 14.59 -4.41 -17.53
C GLN A 50 15.36 -4.80 -18.80
N GLN A 51 16.03 -3.84 -19.44
CA GLN A 51 16.89 -4.11 -20.60
C GLN A 51 18.08 -5.03 -20.22
N PHE A 52 18.69 -4.76 -19.07
CA PHE A 52 19.75 -5.62 -18.53
C PHE A 52 19.26 -7.05 -18.27
N VAL A 53 18.08 -7.20 -17.64
CA VAL A 53 17.48 -8.54 -17.37
C VAL A 53 17.13 -9.26 -18.68
N ASN A 54 16.68 -8.54 -19.71
CA ASN A 54 16.39 -9.14 -21.02
C ASN A 54 17.67 -9.70 -21.66
N GLU A 55 18.71 -8.89 -21.72
CA GLU A 55 20.03 -9.31 -22.26
C GLU A 55 20.60 -10.50 -21.47
N LEU A 56 20.52 -10.46 -20.14
CA LEU A 56 20.95 -11.56 -19.29
C LEU A 56 20.15 -12.83 -19.57
N SER A 57 18.83 -12.71 -19.72
CA SER A 57 17.93 -13.83 -20.04
C SER A 57 18.34 -14.53 -21.35
N GLU A 58 18.70 -13.79 -22.37
CA GLU A 58 19.17 -14.34 -23.65
C GLU A 58 20.52 -15.05 -23.51
N ARG A 59 21.45 -14.47 -22.74
CA ARG A 59 22.80 -15.06 -22.55
C ARG A 59 22.78 -16.36 -21.77
N VAL A 60 21.97 -16.44 -20.68
CA VAL A 60 21.95 -17.62 -19.81
C VAL A 60 20.82 -18.59 -20.16
N ASP A 61 19.97 -18.24 -21.13
CA ASP A 61 18.77 -19.01 -21.52
C ASP A 61 17.88 -19.37 -20.31
N ILE A 62 17.61 -18.38 -19.45
CA ILE A 62 16.68 -18.45 -18.33
C ILE A 62 15.64 -17.37 -18.48
N LYS A 63 14.34 -17.71 -18.30
CA LYS A 63 13.23 -16.77 -18.46
C LYS A 63 13.40 -15.55 -17.56
N GLN A 64 13.21 -14.36 -18.12
CA GLN A 64 13.33 -13.09 -17.40
C GLN A 64 12.43 -13.01 -16.15
N GLU A 65 11.25 -13.67 -16.15
CA GLU A 65 10.37 -13.71 -14.98
C GLU A 65 11.01 -14.43 -13.79
N LEU A 66 11.94 -15.35 -14.03
CA LEU A 66 12.70 -16.03 -12.98
C LEU A 66 13.91 -15.22 -12.56
N LEU A 67 14.64 -14.64 -13.52
CA LEU A 67 15.81 -13.82 -13.21
C LEU A 67 15.50 -12.60 -12.32
N LYS A 68 14.28 -12.12 -12.31
CA LYS A 68 13.83 -11.07 -11.37
C LYS A 68 13.89 -11.46 -9.89
N TYR A 69 14.05 -12.74 -9.59
CA TYR A 69 14.21 -13.26 -8.23
C TYR A 69 15.69 -13.55 -7.87
N LEU A 70 16.62 -13.32 -8.81
CA LEU A 70 18.06 -13.35 -8.56
C LEU A 70 18.49 -12.02 -7.95
N LEU A 71 19.25 -12.08 -6.88
CA LEU A 71 19.79 -10.87 -6.24
C LEU A 71 21.08 -10.44 -6.93
N THR A 72 21.38 -9.16 -6.87
CA THR A 72 22.60 -8.61 -7.50
C THR A 72 23.87 -9.27 -6.98
N GLN A 73 23.93 -9.57 -5.68
CA GLN A 73 25.06 -10.26 -5.03
C GLN A 73 25.20 -11.74 -5.44
N GLU A 74 24.18 -12.29 -6.08
CA GLU A 74 24.14 -13.68 -6.52
C GLU A 74 24.42 -13.85 -8.02
N LEU A 75 24.79 -12.78 -8.70
CA LEU A 75 25.12 -12.88 -10.14
C LEU A 75 26.23 -13.89 -10.41
N GLY A 76 27.17 -14.09 -9.49
CA GLY A 76 28.19 -15.13 -9.58
C GLY A 76 27.62 -16.57 -9.67
N LEU A 77 26.44 -16.83 -9.11
CA LEU A 77 25.78 -18.14 -9.20
C LEU A 77 25.42 -18.54 -10.65
N LEU A 78 25.36 -17.58 -11.58
CA LEU A 78 25.13 -17.85 -13.00
C LEU A 78 26.27 -18.63 -13.64
N GLU A 79 27.49 -18.53 -13.08
CA GLU A 79 28.69 -19.24 -13.54
C GLU A 79 29.00 -20.46 -12.67
N GLU A 80 28.57 -20.46 -11.40
CA GLU A 80 28.91 -21.47 -10.41
C GLU A 80 27.94 -22.64 -10.37
N LEU A 81 26.63 -22.38 -10.60
CA LEU A 81 25.58 -23.39 -10.49
C LEU A 81 25.14 -23.93 -11.86
N GLU A 82 24.79 -25.20 -11.87
CA GLU A 82 24.09 -25.78 -13.01
C GLU A 82 22.74 -25.08 -13.23
N LYS A 83 22.43 -24.81 -14.50
CA LYS A 83 21.21 -24.09 -14.90
C LYS A 83 19.93 -24.67 -14.24
N SER A 84 19.84 -25.99 -14.13
CA SER A 84 18.69 -26.68 -13.55
C SER A 84 18.52 -26.38 -12.05
N GLU A 85 19.61 -26.29 -11.30
CA GLU A 85 19.62 -25.93 -9.89
C GLU A 85 19.24 -24.49 -9.66
N LEU A 86 19.81 -23.58 -10.47
CA LEU A 86 19.49 -22.17 -10.41
C LEU A 86 18.01 -21.91 -10.72
N VAL A 87 17.47 -22.50 -11.79
CA VAL A 87 16.06 -22.39 -12.16
C VAL A 87 15.16 -22.87 -11.02
N LYS A 88 15.47 -24.02 -10.42
CA LYS A 88 14.71 -24.57 -9.28
C LYS A 88 14.72 -23.61 -8.10
N MET A 89 15.86 -23.07 -7.74
CA MET A 89 16.00 -22.09 -6.66
C MET A 89 15.13 -20.83 -6.91
N LEU A 90 15.19 -20.28 -8.12
CA LEU A 90 14.42 -19.10 -8.50
C LEU A 90 12.92 -19.37 -8.55
N GLU A 91 12.50 -20.56 -8.98
CA GLU A 91 11.10 -20.99 -8.94
C GLU A 91 10.56 -21.12 -7.52
N GLU A 92 11.36 -21.65 -6.60
CA GLU A 92 10.98 -21.70 -5.18
C GLU A 92 10.82 -20.31 -4.58
N ARG A 93 11.72 -19.37 -4.87
CA ARG A 93 11.60 -17.97 -4.47
C ARG A 93 10.36 -17.29 -5.05
N ARG A 94 10.06 -17.54 -6.33
CA ARG A 94 8.87 -17.01 -6.99
C ARG A 94 7.58 -17.48 -6.33
N LYS A 95 7.55 -18.73 -5.83
CA LYS A 95 6.36 -19.27 -5.14
C LYS A 95 6.13 -18.57 -3.81
N ALA A 96 7.14 -18.50 -2.98
CA ALA A 96 7.12 -17.81 -1.69
C ALA A 96 8.53 -17.68 -1.12
N SER A 97 8.89 -16.50 -0.66
CA SER A 97 10.17 -16.25 0.02
C SER A 97 10.02 -15.21 1.12
N VAL A 98 10.87 -15.31 2.14
CA VAL A 98 11.07 -14.30 3.19
C VAL A 98 12.53 -13.91 3.21
N PHE A 99 12.78 -12.61 3.20
CA PHE A 99 14.10 -12.03 3.36
C PHE A 99 14.24 -11.52 4.79
N ILE A 100 15.20 -12.05 5.53
CA ILE A 100 15.47 -11.67 6.92
C ILE A 100 16.84 -11.01 6.94
N TYR A 101 16.89 -9.78 7.43
CA TYR A 101 18.14 -9.06 7.64
C TYR A 101 18.45 -9.07 9.13
N ILE A 102 19.62 -9.63 9.48
CA ILE A 102 20.15 -9.65 10.85
C ILE A 102 21.54 -9.04 10.78
N ASP A 103 21.71 -7.89 11.42
CA ASP A 103 22.92 -7.08 11.31
C ASP A 103 23.27 -6.78 9.84
N ASN A 104 24.33 -7.35 9.29
CA ASN A 104 24.72 -7.20 7.88
C ASN A 104 24.45 -8.43 7.03
N ASP A 105 23.91 -9.48 7.62
CA ASP A 105 23.64 -10.73 6.92
C ASP A 105 22.20 -10.80 6.43
N MET A 106 22.01 -11.41 5.28
CA MET A 106 20.70 -11.66 4.69
C MET A 106 20.45 -13.15 4.57
N ILE A 107 19.37 -13.61 5.18
CA ILE A 107 18.89 -15.00 5.11
C ILE A 107 17.64 -15.03 4.21
N ILE A 108 17.59 -15.97 3.28
CA ILE A 108 16.45 -16.14 2.39
C ILE A 108 15.80 -17.49 2.69
N LEU A 109 14.59 -17.47 3.21
CA LEU A 109 13.80 -18.64 3.49
C LEU A 109 12.85 -18.95 2.34
N THR A 110 12.82 -20.18 1.85
CA THR A 110 11.94 -20.67 0.79
C THR A 110 11.34 -22.03 1.17
N GLY A 111 10.36 -22.49 0.41
CA GLY A 111 9.82 -23.85 0.52
C GLY A 111 9.40 -24.24 1.94
N LYS A 112 10.08 -25.23 2.54
CA LYS A 112 9.77 -25.74 3.89
C LYS A 112 10.12 -24.74 4.98
N GLU A 113 11.26 -24.08 4.89
CA GLU A 113 11.73 -23.11 5.88
C GLU A 113 10.81 -21.91 5.94
N TYR A 114 10.35 -21.39 4.76
CA TYR A 114 9.31 -20.37 4.67
C TYR A 114 8.05 -20.77 5.44
N LYS A 115 7.55 -22.02 5.24
CA LYS A 115 6.34 -22.49 5.93
C LYS A 115 6.53 -22.56 7.44
N GLN A 116 7.66 -23.12 7.89
CA GLN A 116 7.99 -23.23 9.32
C GLN A 116 8.04 -21.85 9.97
N PHE A 117 8.76 -20.91 9.37
CA PHE A 117 8.84 -19.52 9.84
C PHE A 117 7.46 -18.88 9.98
N PHE A 118 6.61 -19.04 8.97
CA PHE A 118 5.25 -18.48 9.00
C PHE A 118 4.35 -19.12 10.06
N ASP A 119 4.46 -20.42 10.27
CA ASP A 119 3.69 -21.13 11.28
C ASP A 119 4.14 -20.76 12.70
N GLU A 120 5.43 -20.54 12.91
CA GLU A 120 5.96 -20.00 14.18
C GLU A 120 5.50 -18.57 14.42
N MET A 121 5.60 -17.71 13.41
CA MET A 121 5.11 -16.33 13.50
C MET A 121 3.60 -16.23 13.79
N LYS A 122 2.81 -17.18 13.26
CA LYS A 122 1.38 -17.25 13.60
C LYS A 122 1.12 -17.66 15.05
N LYS A 123 1.95 -18.55 15.60
CA LYS A 123 1.86 -18.97 17.02
C LYS A 123 2.23 -17.84 17.97
N LEU A 124 3.20 -17.00 17.60
CA LEU A 124 3.65 -15.86 18.38
C LEU A 124 2.63 -14.71 18.42
N LYS A 125 1.76 -14.61 17.42
CA LYS A 125 0.60 -13.71 17.47
C LYS A 125 -0.44 -14.33 18.39
N THR A 126 -0.32 -14.06 19.69
CA THR A 126 -1.37 -14.31 20.67
C THR A 126 -2.67 -13.72 20.14
N LYS A 127 -3.71 -14.54 20.14
CA LYS A 127 -5.09 -14.11 19.90
C LYS A 127 -5.56 -13.24 21.08
N GLU A 128 -5.10 -12.00 21.15
CA GLU A 128 -5.91 -11.00 21.81
C GLU A 128 -7.12 -10.78 20.89
N GLU A 129 -8.31 -11.02 21.42
CA GLU A 129 -9.53 -10.62 20.72
C GLU A 129 -9.50 -9.10 20.59
N ILE A 130 -9.04 -8.62 19.43
CA ILE A 130 -9.01 -7.20 19.14
C ILE A 130 -10.46 -6.77 18.96
N LYS A 131 -11.01 -6.08 19.95
CA LYS A 131 -12.36 -5.52 19.91
C LYS A 131 -12.43 -4.14 19.32
N GLU A 132 -11.30 -3.45 19.30
CA GLU A 132 -11.19 -2.07 18.82
C GLU A 132 -9.94 -1.89 17.95
N ILE A 133 -10.08 -1.13 16.87
CA ILE A 133 -9.00 -0.78 15.94
C ILE A 133 -8.91 0.73 15.89
N ASN A 134 -7.70 1.25 16.08
CA ASN A 134 -7.42 2.67 16.02
C ASN A 134 -6.78 3.06 14.68
N GLY A 135 -7.14 4.24 14.20
CA GLY A 135 -6.56 4.89 13.03
C GLY A 135 -6.71 6.40 13.09
N MET A 136 -6.42 7.06 12.00
CA MET A 136 -6.53 8.50 11.89
C MET A 136 -7.85 8.88 11.19
N CYS A 137 -8.57 9.87 11.73
CA CYS A 137 -9.74 10.44 11.08
C CYS A 137 -9.32 11.14 9.78
N ALA A 138 -9.83 10.67 8.65
CA ALA A 138 -9.67 11.35 7.35
C ALA A 138 -10.90 12.13 6.94
N SER A 139 -12.08 11.67 7.32
CA SER A 139 -13.37 12.32 7.11
C SER A 139 -14.29 11.96 8.28
N VAL A 140 -14.88 12.95 8.89
CA VAL A 140 -15.69 12.83 10.13
C VAL A 140 -17.01 12.06 9.89
N GLY A 141 -17.56 11.53 10.97
CA GLY A 141 -18.85 10.86 10.99
C GLY A 141 -18.84 9.57 11.80
N ARG A 142 -20.03 9.00 11.98
CA ARG A 142 -20.22 7.74 12.71
C ARG A 142 -21.28 6.91 12.01
N VAL A 143 -20.97 5.62 11.77
CA VAL A 143 -21.87 4.70 11.10
C VAL A 143 -21.64 3.28 11.57
N ILE A 144 -22.69 2.46 11.54
CA ILE A 144 -22.64 1.03 11.78
C ILE A 144 -22.97 0.32 10.47
N GLY A 145 -22.20 -0.71 10.13
CA GLY A 145 -22.42 -1.47 8.91
C GLY A 145 -21.63 -2.77 8.87
N LYS A 146 -21.92 -3.59 7.86
CA LYS A 146 -21.21 -4.84 7.63
C LYS A 146 -19.90 -4.62 6.90
N VAL A 147 -18.88 -5.28 7.37
CA VAL A 147 -17.53 -5.23 6.75
C VAL A 147 -17.51 -5.99 5.43
N LYS A 148 -16.85 -5.39 4.44
CA LYS A 148 -16.40 -6.05 3.21
C LYS A 148 -14.93 -5.71 2.99
N VAL A 149 -14.08 -6.72 3.11
CA VAL A 149 -12.64 -6.59 2.93
C VAL A 149 -12.31 -6.77 1.45
N CYS A 150 -11.91 -5.71 0.76
CA CYS A 150 -11.55 -5.72 -0.65
C CYS A 150 -10.08 -5.33 -0.82
N LEU A 151 -9.23 -6.31 -1.09
CA LEU A 151 -7.79 -6.09 -1.30
C LEU A 151 -7.45 -5.84 -2.76
N ARG A 152 -8.34 -6.25 -3.69
CA ARG A 152 -8.15 -6.16 -5.14
C ARG A 152 -9.38 -5.56 -5.81
N PRO A 153 -9.21 -4.91 -6.98
CA PRO A 153 -10.33 -4.33 -7.73
C PRO A 153 -11.44 -5.35 -8.10
N GLU A 154 -11.08 -6.61 -8.34
CA GLU A 154 -12.02 -7.67 -8.72
C GLU A 154 -13.02 -7.99 -7.58
N GLU A 155 -12.64 -7.70 -6.34
CA GLU A 155 -13.46 -7.96 -5.15
C GLU A 155 -14.49 -6.85 -4.86
N LEU A 156 -14.39 -5.72 -5.56
CA LEU A 156 -15.23 -4.54 -5.31
C LEU A 156 -16.71 -4.78 -5.67
N SER A 157 -17.00 -5.76 -6.52
CA SER A 157 -18.36 -6.12 -6.92
C SER A 157 -19.22 -6.62 -5.75
N LYS A 158 -18.60 -7.12 -4.66
CA LYS A 158 -19.29 -7.62 -3.46
C LYS A 158 -19.79 -6.52 -2.52
N ILE A 159 -19.43 -5.25 -2.76
CA ILE A 159 -19.88 -4.12 -1.95
C ILE A 159 -21.33 -3.78 -2.28
N GLU A 160 -22.16 -3.77 -1.25
CA GLU A 160 -23.54 -3.35 -1.27
C GLU A 160 -23.74 -1.99 -0.61
N ASP A 161 -24.92 -1.40 -0.79
CA ASP A 161 -25.23 -0.10 -0.18
C ASP A 161 -25.26 -0.22 1.36
N GLY A 162 -24.51 0.65 2.02
CA GLY A 162 -24.42 0.66 3.49
C GLY A 162 -23.30 -0.19 4.08
N ASP A 163 -22.55 -0.94 3.27
CA ASP A 163 -21.40 -1.72 3.73
C ASP A 163 -20.23 -0.82 4.16
N ILE A 164 -19.35 -1.37 4.98
CA ILE A 164 -18.09 -0.74 5.36
C ILE A 164 -16.97 -1.32 4.50
N LEU A 165 -16.42 -0.51 3.61
CA LEU A 165 -15.27 -0.90 2.78
C LEU A 165 -13.98 -0.90 3.61
N VAL A 166 -13.35 -2.07 3.70
CA VAL A 166 -12.05 -2.26 4.36
C VAL A 166 -11.02 -2.69 3.32
N THR A 167 -9.90 -1.98 3.24
CA THR A 167 -8.84 -2.26 2.26
C THR A 167 -7.47 -1.83 2.78
N SER A 168 -6.39 -2.30 2.17
CA SER A 168 -5.05 -1.78 2.50
C SER A 168 -4.89 -0.32 2.08
N MET A 169 -5.29 0.02 0.86
CA MET A 169 -5.35 1.37 0.32
C MET A 169 -6.38 1.45 -0.80
N THR A 170 -6.88 2.65 -1.11
CA THR A 170 -7.76 2.86 -2.25
C THR A 170 -7.00 3.42 -3.45
N ARG A 171 -7.56 3.17 -4.64
CA ARG A 171 -7.13 3.72 -5.93
C ARG A 171 -8.36 4.22 -6.70
N PRO A 172 -8.21 4.91 -7.83
CA PRO A 172 -9.36 5.38 -8.62
C PRO A 172 -10.38 4.30 -8.97
N GLU A 173 -9.94 3.07 -9.19
CA GLU A 173 -10.81 1.92 -9.50
C GLU A 173 -11.78 1.58 -8.35
N PHE A 174 -11.50 2.03 -7.12
CA PHE A 174 -12.35 1.82 -5.95
C PHE A 174 -13.56 2.77 -5.89
N ILE A 175 -13.58 3.85 -6.67
CA ILE A 175 -14.64 4.88 -6.62
C ILE A 175 -16.06 4.31 -6.74
N PRO A 176 -16.37 3.37 -7.66
CA PRO A 176 -17.72 2.80 -7.75
C PRO A 176 -18.17 2.09 -6.45
N ALA A 177 -17.28 1.35 -5.81
CA ALA A 177 -17.54 0.69 -4.54
C ALA A 177 -17.64 1.71 -3.39
N MET A 178 -16.78 2.73 -3.38
CA MET A 178 -16.82 3.81 -2.40
C MET A 178 -18.13 4.60 -2.46
N LYS A 179 -18.77 4.72 -3.62
CA LYS A 179 -20.10 5.35 -3.74
C LYS A 179 -21.17 4.58 -2.99
N LYS A 180 -21.14 3.25 -2.97
CA LYS A 180 -22.09 2.38 -2.27
C LYS A 180 -21.78 2.29 -0.78
N ALA A 181 -20.52 2.13 -0.41
CA ALA A 181 -20.11 1.95 0.97
C ALA A 181 -20.52 3.14 1.86
N ALA A 182 -20.90 2.87 3.11
CA ALA A 182 -21.27 3.88 4.10
C ALA A 182 -20.05 4.51 4.78
N ALA A 183 -18.93 3.79 4.89
CA ALA A 183 -17.66 4.29 5.42
C ALA A 183 -16.47 3.54 4.83
N PHE A 184 -15.27 4.09 5.06
CA PHE A 184 -14.02 3.51 4.58
C PHE A 184 -13.03 3.33 5.72
N ILE A 185 -12.34 2.18 5.71
CA ILE A 185 -11.26 1.87 6.62
C ILE A 185 -10.06 1.43 5.78
N THR A 186 -8.89 2.05 5.99
CA THR A 186 -7.67 1.64 5.29
C THR A 186 -6.54 1.35 6.27
N ASP A 187 -5.72 0.33 5.95
CA ASP A 187 -4.52 0.02 6.74
C ASP A 187 -3.45 1.07 6.56
N GLU A 188 -3.32 1.58 5.34
CA GLU A 188 -2.31 2.55 4.95
C GLU A 188 -2.95 3.89 4.57
N GLY A 189 -2.14 4.94 4.54
CA GLY A 189 -2.52 6.24 4.06
C GLY A 189 -2.35 7.35 5.09
N GLY A 190 -2.20 8.56 4.58
CA GLY A 190 -2.18 9.81 5.34
C GLY A 190 -3.32 10.73 4.89
N LEU A 191 -3.44 11.92 5.49
CA LEU A 191 -4.53 12.89 5.24
C LEU A 191 -4.65 13.34 3.77
N THR A 192 -3.63 13.12 2.95
CA THR A 192 -3.58 13.44 1.52
C THR A 192 -3.69 12.21 0.62
N CYS A 193 -3.94 11.01 1.16
CA CYS A 193 -4.12 9.83 0.34
C CYS A 193 -5.47 9.83 -0.41
N HIS A 194 -5.59 9.00 -1.43
CA HIS A 194 -6.79 8.89 -2.26
C HIS A 194 -8.06 8.62 -1.42
N ALA A 195 -7.99 7.70 -0.44
CA ALA A 195 -9.11 7.41 0.45
C ALA A 195 -9.58 8.66 1.21
N ALA A 196 -8.63 9.44 1.75
CA ALA A 196 -8.92 10.65 2.52
C ALA A 196 -9.53 11.76 1.67
N ILE A 197 -9.05 11.95 0.44
CA ILE A 197 -9.58 12.98 -0.48
C ILE A 197 -11.00 12.62 -0.88
N VAL A 198 -11.20 11.40 -1.41
CA VAL A 198 -12.50 10.94 -1.92
C VAL A 198 -13.54 10.84 -0.81
N SER A 199 -13.15 10.43 0.41
CA SER A 199 -14.09 10.37 1.54
C SER A 199 -14.64 11.74 1.93
N ARG A 200 -13.82 12.78 1.90
CA ARG A 200 -14.25 14.17 2.14
C ARG A 200 -15.16 14.70 1.03
N GLU A 201 -14.84 14.39 -0.22
CA GLU A 201 -15.69 14.76 -1.38
C GLU A 201 -17.07 14.08 -1.30
N MET A 202 -17.12 12.84 -0.81
CA MET A 202 -18.36 12.08 -0.67
C MET A 202 -19.09 12.33 0.66
N ASN A 203 -18.50 13.11 1.58
CA ASN A 203 -19.00 13.30 2.96
C ASN A 203 -19.27 11.98 3.70
N LYS A 204 -18.39 11.00 3.56
CA LYS A 204 -18.51 9.69 4.19
C LYS A 204 -17.43 9.49 5.25
N PRO A 205 -17.74 8.88 6.41
CA PRO A 205 -16.76 8.59 7.45
C PRO A 205 -15.59 7.78 6.90
N CYS A 206 -14.36 8.17 7.29
CA CYS A 206 -13.15 7.48 6.85
C CYS A 206 -12.11 7.46 7.95
N ILE A 207 -11.58 6.25 8.22
CA ILE A 207 -10.44 6.01 9.11
C ILE A 207 -9.31 5.41 8.29
N ILE A 208 -8.15 6.03 8.35
CA ILE A 208 -6.95 5.63 7.62
C ILE A 208 -5.82 5.26 8.57
N GLY A 209 -4.82 4.54 8.06
CA GLY A 209 -3.62 4.23 8.84
C GLY A 209 -3.85 3.25 10.00
N THR A 210 -4.82 2.36 9.89
CA THR A 210 -5.14 1.37 10.94
C THR A 210 -4.09 0.27 11.07
N LYS A 211 -3.20 0.12 10.09
CA LYS A 211 -2.09 -0.85 9.99
C LYS A 211 -2.52 -2.32 9.84
N HIS A 212 -3.67 -2.71 10.36
CA HIS A 212 -4.05 -4.12 10.44
C HIS A 212 -5.57 -4.41 10.36
N ALA A 213 -6.39 -3.42 10.00
CA ALA A 213 -7.84 -3.62 9.88
C ALA A 213 -8.19 -4.76 8.90
N THR A 214 -7.49 -4.86 7.76
CA THR A 214 -7.71 -5.94 6.78
C THR A 214 -7.36 -7.34 7.32
N LYS A 215 -6.56 -7.43 8.37
CA LYS A 215 -6.16 -8.71 9.00
C LYS A 215 -7.09 -9.14 10.11
N VAL A 216 -7.70 -8.15 10.79
CA VAL A 216 -8.58 -8.35 11.95
C VAL A 216 -10.03 -8.50 11.49
N LEU A 217 -10.49 -7.59 10.65
CA LEU A 217 -11.86 -7.57 10.17
C LEU A 217 -12.08 -8.60 9.06
N LYS A 218 -13.26 -9.19 9.05
CA LYS A 218 -13.66 -10.19 8.04
C LYS A 218 -15.01 -9.80 7.44
N ASP A 219 -15.26 -10.26 6.22
CA ASP A 219 -16.53 -10.07 5.54
C ASP A 219 -17.70 -10.52 6.44
N GLY A 220 -18.70 -9.67 6.55
CA GLY A 220 -19.91 -9.91 7.31
C GLY A 220 -19.87 -9.49 8.78
N MET A 221 -18.70 -9.19 9.37
CA MET A 221 -18.63 -8.64 10.72
C MET A 221 -19.39 -7.33 10.80
N LEU A 222 -20.10 -7.12 11.90
CA LEU A 222 -20.77 -5.85 12.19
C LEU A 222 -19.82 -4.95 12.98
N VAL A 223 -19.57 -3.76 12.46
CA VAL A 223 -18.67 -2.79 13.10
C VAL A 223 -19.31 -1.41 13.21
N GLU A 224 -18.93 -0.69 14.25
CA GLU A 224 -19.14 0.74 14.36
C GLU A 224 -17.87 1.47 13.93
N VAL A 225 -18.00 2.35 12.94
CA VAL A 225 -16.94 3.26 12.50
C VAL A 225 -17.21 4.62 13.13
N ASN A 226 -16.43 5.00 14.14
CA ASN A 226 -16.48 6.32 14.76
C ASN A 226 -15.25 7.12 14.29
N ALA A 227 -15.35 7.71 13.11
CA ALA A 227 -14.26 8.42 12.49
C ALA A 227 -13.88 9.70 13.27
N ASN A 228 -14.82 10.30 14.02
CA ASN A 228 -14.53 11.47 14.85
C ASN A 228 -13.41 11.22 15.87
N HIS A 229 -13.29 9.98 16.34
CA HIS A 229 -12.29 9.55 17.30
C HIS A 229 -11.24 8.61 16.69
N GLY A 230 -11.31 8.34 15.37
CA GLY A 230 -10.41 7.40 14.71
C GLY A 230 -10.56 5.95 15.20
N LEU A 231 -11.76 5.56 15.65
CA LEU A 231 -12.03 4.28 16.31
C LEU A 231 -12.98 3.41 15.49
N VAL A 232 -12.61 2.16 15.26
CA VAL A 232 -13.47 1.10 14.74
C VAL A 232 -13.72 0.10 15.86
N LYS A 233 -14.98 -0.11 16.21
CA LYS A 233 -15.39 -1.08 17.24
C LYS A 233 -16.09 -2.26 16.60
N ILE A 234 -15.63 -3.47 16.91
CA ILE A 234 -16.27 -4.72 16.48
C ILE A 234 -17.48 -4.97 17.41
N LEU A 235 -18.66 -5.16 16.83
CA LEU A 235 -19.90 -5.37 17.55
C LEU A 235 -20.30 -6.85 17.58
N GLU A 236 -20.11 -7.55 16.43
CA GLU A 236 -20.36 -8.98 16.24
C GLU A 236 -19.44 -9.55 15.14
#